data_84e9fcfa4b72ec25d5a0e4c1ecafb038
#
_entry.id   84e9fcfa4b72ec25d5a0e4c1ecafb038
#
_cell.length_a   1.000
_cell.length_b   1.000
_cell.length_c   1.000
_cell.angle_alpha   90.00
_cell.angle_beta   90.00
_cell.angle_gamma   90.00
#
_symmetry.space_group_name_H-M   'P 1'
#
loop_
_entity.id
_entity.type
_entity.pdbx_description
1 polymer ?
#
loop_
_entity_poly.entity_id
_entity_poly.type
_entity_poly.pdbx_seq_one_letter_code
_entity_poly.pdbx_strand_id
1 'polypeptide(L)'
;MSRFNAEDLASLDRYWNPPPVLDSPPLQAARAQAGQFTGMDDPALLEFIRSQGGHGGGGYQLRNMAVLRCLSLICGTIGMLPLNLVESGGKKRIAIEHPAHRLLKIKPNPWQTPLEFKRQMELARQRHGDAYARIVWSAGRPIHLIPLDSLAVRAELGDDWRMIYRFNSKKRGEVILKQEDVLHIRDLSVDGVTSLSRMKLADRAIRLALDAEQAASRIFETGNMAGGAIEVPQALSDMAYGRMRGSLDTEYAGATAAQKWMLLEEGAKANKFGSTAQEAQHVENRSAQVEEVARLYGVPRPLLFLSDTSWGTGIEQLGIFFLQYTMLEHFTNWEQAVARSLIPERDLERYQPKFNVRALMRGTLKDQADFFAKALGAGGTKPFHTVNEIRDLLDYPESDQPGANDLINPMTEKGKSNEPPAAA
;
A
#
# COMPACT_ATOMS: atom_id res chain seq x y z
N MET A 1 -10.97 15.41 35.62
CA MET A 1 -10.19 14.14 35.58
C MET A 1 -11.17 12.99 35.87
N SER A 2 -11.85 12.46 34.87
CA SER A 2 -12.72 11.28 35.03
C SER A 2 -11.86 10.04 34.90
N ARG A 3 -11.84 9.25 35.95
CA ARG A 3 -11.11 8.00 36.08
C ARG A 3 -11.64 7.01 35.04
N PHE A 4 -10.75 6.46 34.24
CA PHE A 4 -11.03 5.24 33.49
C PHE A 4 -11.60 4.20 34.45
N ASN A 5 -12.69 3.57 34.06
CA ASN A 5 -13.23 2.46 34.84
C ASN A 5 -12.16 1.34 34.85
N ALA A 6 -11.94 0.71 36.01
CA ALA A 6 -10.92 -0.34 36.17
C ALA A 6 -11.09 -1.49 35.16
N GLU A 7 -12.33 -1.72 34.70
CA GLU A 7 -12.64 -2.69 33.65
C GLU A 7 -12.15 -2.25 32.26
N ASP A 8 -12.18 -0.94 31.95
CA ASP A 8 -11.69 -0.43 30.66
C ASP A 8 -10.16 -0.49 30.61
N LEU A 9 -9.47 -0.17 31.71
CA LEU A 9 -8.02 -0.31 31.84
C LEU A 9 -7.60 -1.79 31.81
N ALA A 10 -8.31 -2.67 32.51
CA ALA A 10 -8.04 -4.11 32.47
C ALA A 10 -8.36 -4.73 31.09
N SER A 11 -9.28 -4.13 30.32
CA SER A 11 -9.56 -4.56 28.94
C SER A 11 -8.48 -4.13 27.98
N LEU A 12 -7.91 -2.97 28.17
CA LEU A 12 -6.75 -2.47 27.44
C LEU A 12 -5.50 -3.28 27.78
N ASP A 13 -5.24 -3.52 29.06
CA ASP A 13 -4.07 -4.26 29.53
C ASP A 13 -4.07 -5.71 29.03
N ARG A 14 -5.24 -6.37 28.96
CA ARG A 14 -5.39 -7.71 28.34
C ARG A 14 -5.22 -7.73 26.82
N TYR A 15 -5.44 -6.60 26.16
CA TYR A 15 -5.20 -6.46 24.73
C TYR A 15 -3.71 -6.23 24.45
N TRP A 16 -2.99 -5.60 25.39
CA TRP A 16 -1.59 -5.16 25.26
C TRP A 16 -0.57 -6.18 25.76
N ASN A 17 -0.92 -6.93 26.82
CA ASN A 17 -0.11 -8.00 27.38
C ASN A 17 -0.79 -9.35 27.08
N PRO A 18 -0.71 -9.87 25.85
CA PRO A 18 -1.13 -11.24 25.62
C PRO A 18 -0.25 -12.15 26.49
N PRO A 19 -0.84 -13.19 27.13
CA PRO A 19 -0.05 -14.22 27.79
C PRO A 19 0.99 -14.74 26.80
N PRO A 20 2.18 -15.16 27.26
CA PRO A 20 3.25 -15.61 26.39
C PRO A 20 2.70 -16.62 25.39
N VAL A 21 3.04 -16.42 24.12
CA VAL A 21 2.51 -17.12 22.92
C VAL A 21 2.77 -18.62 22.92
N LEU A 22 3.16 -19.20 24.07
CA LEU A 22 3.53 -20.61 24.28
C LEU A 22 2.37 -21.60 24.02
N ASP A 23 1.11 -21.16 24.07
CA ASP A 23 -0.08 -22.02 23.95
C ASP A 23 -0.99 -21.69 22.75
N SER A 24 -0.49 -20.96 21.74
CA SER A 24 -1.26 -20.73 20.52
C SER A 24 -1.31 -22.00 19.65
N PRO A 25 -2.49 -22.37 19.09
CA PRO A 25 -2.63 -23.57 18.26
C PRO A 25 -1.61 -23.72 17.12
N PRO A 26 -1.12 -22.65 16.46
CA PRO A 26 -0.08 -22.74 15.46
C PRO A 26 1.27 -23.18 16.00
N LEU A 27 1.62 -22.78 17.23
CA LEU A 27 2.88 -23.19 17.88
C LEU A 27 2.83 -24.63 18.40
N GLN A 28 1.67 -25.10 18.84
CA GLN A 28 1.47 -26.51 19.19
C GLN A 28 1.54 -27.39 17.94
N ALA A 29 0.93 -26.97 16.83
CA ALA A 29 1.02 -27.66 15.54
C ALA A 29 2.46 -27.67 15.02
N ALA A 30 3.18 -26.56 15.12
CA ALA A 30 4.59 -26.46 14.75
C ALA A 30 5.48 -27.34 15.62
N ARG A 31 5.22 -27.43 16.94
CA ARG A 31 5.94 -28.35 17.84
C ARG A 31 5.64 -29.82 17.57
N ALA A 32 4.39 -30.14 17.23
CA ALA A 32 4.00 -31.50 16.86
C ALA A 32 4.65 -31.97 15.55
N GLN A 33 4.83 -31.03 14.60
CA GLN A 33 5.47 -31.28 13.30
C GLN A 33 7.01 -31.19 13.37
N ALA A 34 7.58 -30.46 14.32
CA ALA A 34 9.03 -30.32 14.48
C ALA A 34 9.75 -31.68 14.71
N GLY A 35 9.05 -32.68 15.24
CA GLY A 35 9.56 -34.07 15.35
C GLY A 35 9.64 -34.83 14.02
N GLN A 36 9.13 -34.31 12.94
CA GLN A 36 9.11 -34.94 11.61
C GLN A 36 10.22 -34.41 10.69
N PHE A 37 10.94 -33.36 11.09
CA PHE A 37 12.00 -32.76 10.29
C PHE A 37 13.36 -33.30 10.71
N THR A 38 14.21 -33.62 9.73
CA THR A 38 15.51 -34.27 9.94
C THR A 38 16.63 -33.31 10.34
N GLY A 39 16.42 -31.99 10.20
CA GLY A 39 17.40 -30.96 10.56
C GLY A 39 16.98 -29.54 10.13
N MET A 40 17.86 -28.57 10.42
CA MET A 40 17.63 -27.16 10.06
C MET A 40 17.65 -26.92 8.55
N ASP A 41 18.30 -27.79 7.79
CA ASP A 41 18.41 -27.71 6.32
C ASP A 41 17.35 -28.57 5.61
N ASP A 42 16.39 -29.14 6.35
CA ASP A 42 15.31 -29.93 5.77
C ASP A 42 14.45 -29.06 4.86
N PRO A 43 14.32 -29.39 3.56
CA PRO A 43 13.49 -28.64 2.62
C PRO A 43 12.04 -28.49 3.08
N ALA A 44 11.49 -29.52 3.73
CA ALA A 44 10.14 -29.49 4.28
C ALA A 44 10.01 -28.53 5.45
N LEU A 45 11.03 -28.42 6.31
CA LEU A 45 11.10 -27.42 7.38
C LEU A 45 11.18 -26.00 6.80
N LEU A 46 12.01 -25.80 5.80
CA LEU A 46 12.14 -24.49 5.15
C LEU A 46 10.84 -24.07 4.44
N GLU A 47 10.16 -25.01 3.80
CA GLU A 47 8.85 -24.76 3.19
C GLU A 47 7.79 -24.49 4.25
N PHE A 48 7.78 -25.22 5.35
CA PHE A 48 6.92 -24.99 6.50
C PHE A 48 7.18 -23.60 7.12
N ILE A 49 8.43 -23.22 7.37
CA ILE A 49 8.79 -21.88 7.88
C ILE A 49 8.36 -20.79 6.88
N ARG A 50 8.58 -21.00 5.58
CA ARG A 50 8.11 -20.06 4.54
C ARG A 50 6.59 -19.95 4.50
N SER A 51 5.86 -21.05 4.72
CA SER A 51 4.40 -21.03 4.78
C SER A 51 3.87 -20.34 6.04
N GLN A 52 4.59 -20.48 7.17
CA GLN A 52 4.24 -19.86 8.45
C GLN A 52 4.72 -18.40 8.56
N GLY A 53 5.70 -17.98 7.80
CA GLY A 53 6.24 -16.61 7.80
C GLY A 53 5.27 -15.52 7.32
N GLY A 54 4.06 -15.92 6.91
CA GLY A 54 2.94 -15.04 6.60
C GLY A 54 1.88 -15.10 7.69
N HIS A 55 2.04 -14.35 8.76
CA HIS A 55 0.96 -14.16 9.75
C HIS A 55 -0.25 -13.47 9.09
N GLY A 56 -1.28 -14.25 8.78
CA GLY A 56 -2.54 -13.80 8.20
C GLY A 56 -2.80 -14.41 6.81
N GLY A 57 -3.86 -15.17 6.69
CA GLY A 57 -4.29 -15.84 5.45
C GLY A 57 -4.31 -14.88 4.25
N GLY A 58 -3.52 -15.18 3.24
CA GLY A 58 -3.32 -14.35 2.04
C GLY A 58 -1.87 -13.95 1.79
N GLY A 59 -0.90 -14.55 2.50
CA GLY A 59 0.53 -14.19 2.37
C GLY A 59 1.16 -14.51 1.02
N TYR A 60 0.66 -15.50 0.28
CA TYR A 60 1.26 -15.88 -0.99
C TYR A 60 1.09 -14.81 -2.09
N GLN A 61 -0.03 -14.08 -2.12
CA GLN A 61 -0.26 -13.03 -3.12
C GLN A 61 0.74 -11.87 -2.96
N LEU A 62 1.17 -11.59 -1.73
CA LEU A 62 2.19 -10.56 -1.44
C LEU A 62 3.60 -10.96 -1.86
N ARG A 63 3.83 -12.24 -2.22
CA ARG A 63 5.10 -12.71 -2.79
C ARG A 63 5.28 -12.21 -4.23
N ASN A 64 4.18 -11.89 -4.93
CA ASN A 64 4.29 -11.27 -6.24
C ASN A 64 4.78 -9.81 -6.08
N MET A 65 5.96 -9.52 -6.65
CA MET A 65 6.62 -8.22 -6.49
C MET A 65 5.82 -7.06 -7.09
N ALA A 66 5.08 -7.31 -8.17
CA ALA A 66 4.21 -6.29 -8.78
C ALA A 66 3.04 -5.95 -7.86
N VAL A 67 2.40 -6.94 -7.26
CA VAL A 67 1.33 -6.75 -6.26
C VAL A 67 1.86 -5.98 -5.06
N LEU A 68 2.99 -6.40 -4.50
CA LEU A 68 3.62 -5.73 -3.36
C LEU A 68 3.96 -4.27 -3.69
N ARG A 69 4.49 -4.01 -4.90
CA ARG A 69 4.82 -2.64 -5.33
C ARG A 69 3.58 -1.77 -5.49
N CYS A 70 2.52 -2.26 -6.13
CA CYS A 70 1.25 -1.53 -6.28
C CYS A 70 0.67 -1.16 -4.91
N LEU A 71 0.58 -2.14 -4.00
CA LEU A 71 0.09 -1.92 -2.63
C LEU A 71 0.97 -0.94 -1.85
N SER A 72 2.29 -1.03 -2.00
CA SER A 72 3.22 -0.13 -1.33
C SER A 72 3.06 1.31 -1.80
N LEU A 73 2.81 1.53 -3.09
CA LEU A 73 2.55 2.85 -3.66
C LEU A 73 1.23 3.43 -3.13
N ILE A 74 0.14 2.70 -3.23
CA ILE A 74 -1.19 3.16 -2.81
C ILE A 74 -1.22 3.40 -1.30
N CYS A 75 -0.84 2.40 -0.50
CA CYS A 75 -0.84 2.51 0.96
C CYS A 75 0.17 3.55 1.45
N GLY A 76 1.33 3.66 0.78
CA GLY A 76 2.34 4.68 1.06
C GLY A 76 1.81 6.09 0.85
N THR A 77 1.16 6.34 -0.27
CA THR A 77 0.57 7.64 -0.60
C THR A 77 -0.52 8.03 0.40
N ILE A 78 -1.45 7.12 0.71
CA ILE A 78 -2.49 7.36 1.73
C ILE A 78 -1.87 7.59 3.11
N GLY A 79 -0.84 6.82 3.47
CA GLY A 79 -0.16 6.96 4.75
C GLY A 79 0.54 8.31 4.92
N MET A 80 1.31 8.74 3.92
CA MET A 80 2.12 9.95 3.98
C MET A 80 1.30 11.24 3.99
N LEU A 81 0.18 11.28 3.27
CA LEU A 81 -0.62 12.50 3.19
C LEU A 81 -1.32 12.82 4.50
N PRO A 82 -1.25 14.07 4.97
CA PRO A 82 -2.04 14.52 6.10
C PRO A 82 -3.54 14.49 5.77
N LEU A 83 -4.34 13.83 6.59
CA LEU A 83 -5.79 13.91 6.56
C LEU A 83 -6.23 14.95 7.58
N ASN A 84 -6.59 16.13 7.11
CA ASN A 84 -6.99 17.26 7.93
C ASN A 84 -8.51 17.32 8.04
N LEU A 85 -9.00 17.78 9.18
CA LEU A 85 -10.39 18.19 9.32
C LEU A 85 -10.48 19.69 9.05
N VAL A 86 -11.26 20.08 8.03
CA VAL A 86 -11.36 21.46 7.56
C VAL A 86 -12.78 22.00 7.83
N GLU A 87 -12.89 23.23 8.28
CA GLU A 87 -14.18 23.93 8.40
C GLU A 87 -14.68 24.37 7.02
N SER A 88 -15.95 24.08 6.72
CA SER A 88 -16.59 24.39 5.43
C SER A 88 -17.03 25.86 5.29
N GLY A 89 -16.98 26.67 6.34
CA GLY A 89 -17.41 28.08 6.34
C GLY A 89 -16.29 29.03 5.89
N GLY A 90 -16.58 30.02 5.06
CA GLY A 90 -15.82 31.16 4.53
C GLY A 90 -14.27 31.13 4.54
N LYS A 91 -13.64 30.97 5.69
CA LYS A 91 -12.21 30.72 5.81
C LYS A 91 -12.00 29.22 6.07
N LYS A 92 -11.51 28.49 5.10
CA LYS A 92 -11.16 27.05 5.24
C LYS A 92 -10.02 26.91 6.25
N ARG A 93 -10.35 26.79 7.53
CA ARG A 93 -9.38 26.58 8.62
C ARG A 93 -9.35 25.12 9.03
N ILE A 94 -8.20 24.67 9.46
CA ILE A 94 -8.06 23.33 10.07
C ILE A 94 -8.74 23.39 11.45
N ALA A 95 -9.69 22.49 11.68
CA ALA A 95 -10.44 22.39 12.93
C ALA A 95 -9.62 21.68 14.02
N ILE A 96 -8.60 22.34 14.56
CA ILE A 96 -7.66 21.80 15.55
C ILE A 96 -8.38 21.39 16.84
N GLU A 97 -9.41 22.15 17.22
CA GLU A 97 -10.19 21.93 18.46
C GLU A 97 -11.10 20.68 18.37
N HIS A 98 -11.38 20.19 17.17
CA HIS A 98 -12.25 19.04 17.01
C HIS A 98 -11.54 17.73 17.45
N PRO A 99 -12.16 16.86 18.26
CA PRO A 99 -11.54 15.64 18.76
C PRO A 99 -10.98 14.72 17.68
N ALA A 100 -11.66 14.62 16.53
CA ALA A 100 -11.22 13.81 15.40
C ALA A 100 -9.89 14.28 14.81
N HIS A 101 -9.56 15.60 14.87
CA HIS A 101 -8.30 16.11 14.38
C HIS A 101 -7.09 15.41 15.02
N ARG A 102 -7.14 15.23 16.34
CA ARG A 102 -6.07 14.54 17.06
C ARG A 102 -5.88 13.11 16.57
N LEU A 103 -6.97 12.38 16.34
CA LEU A 103 -6.92 10.98 15.89
C LEU A 103 -6.39 10.85 14.46
N LEU A 104 -6.75 11.78 13.58
CA LEU A 104 -6.38 11.72 12.18
C LEU A 104 -4.95 12.19 11.92
N LYS A 105 -4.47 13.21 12.67
CA LYS A 105 -3.20 13.88 12.41
C LYS A 105 -2.10 13.59 13.43
N ILE A 106 -2.43 13.36 14.71
CA ILE A 106 -1.43 13.27 15.77
C ILE A 106 -1.25 11.83 16.26
N LYS A 107 -2.33 11.19 16.74
CA LYS A 107 -2.23 9.87 17.36
C LYS A 107 -3.56 9.13 17.29
N PRO A 108 -3.73 8.15 16.38
CA PRO A 108 -4.96 7.37 16.26
C PRO A 108 -5.18 6.43 17.45
N ASN A 109 -4.11 5.84 17.95
CA ASN A 109 -4.09 4.94 19.10
C ASN A 109 -2.71 4.98 19.79
N PRO A 110 -2.53 4.36 20.97
CA PRO A 110 -1.29 4.47 21.73
C PRO A 110 -0.04 3.92 21.05
N TRP A 111 -0.15 2.99 20.09
CA TRP A 111 1.01 2.28 19.48
C TRP A 111 1.29 2.64 18.02
N GLN A 112 0.38 3.32 17.34
CA GLN A 112 0.56 3.67 15.93
C GLN A 112 0.66 5.15 15.71
N THR A 113 1.50 5.53 14.77
CA THR A 113 1.49 6.84 14.15
C THR A 113 0.32 6.94 13.15
N PRO A 114 -0.11 8.14 12.76
CA PRO A 114 -1.15 8.30 11.73
C PRO A 114 -0.77 7.66 10.39
N LEU A 115 0.52 7.65 10.04
CA LEU A 115 1.02 7.00 8.84
C LEU A 115 0.81 5.48 8.91
N GLU A 116 1.24 4.85 10.00
CA GLU A 116 1.13 3.40 10.20
C GLU A 116 -0.33 2.95 10.22
N PHE A 117 -1.18 3.66 10.93
CA PHE A 117 -2.62 3.39 10.99
C PHE A 117 -3.26 3.45 9.59
N LYS A 118 -3.04 4.55 8.85
CA LYS A 118 -3.60 4.70 7.51
C LYS A 118 -3.09 3.64 6.54
N ARG A 119 -1.79 3.32 6.60
CA ARG A 119 -1.21 2.25 5.78
C ARG A 119 -1.81 0.89 6.08
N GLN A 120 -2.00 0.56 7.35
CA GLN A 120 -2.61 -0.71 7.76
C GLN A 120 -4.06 -0.81 7.30
N MET A 121 -4.85 0.23 7.52
CA MET A 121 -6.25 0.26 7.11
C MET A 121 -6.40 0.19 5.59
N GLU A 122 -5.59 0.95 4.85
CA GLU A 122 -5.62 0.90 3.39
C GLU A 122 -5.18 -0.48 2.87
N LEU A 123 -4.15 -1.09 3.45
CA LEU A 123 -3.73 -2.44 3.09
C LEU A 123 -4.84 -3.45 3.34
N ALA A 124 -5.55 -3.35 4.47
CA ALA A 124 -6.70 -4.21 4.76
C ALA A 124 -7.81 -4.05 3.73
N ARG A 125 -8.13 -2.80 3.34
CA ARG A 125 -9.11 -2.50 2.30
C ARG A 125 -8.72 -3.10 0.94
N GLN A 126 -7.47 -2.92 0.51
CA GLN A 126 -6.98 -3.47 -0.77
C GLN A 126 -6.99 -5.00 -0.79
N ARG A 127 -6.70 -5.63 0.35
CA ARG A 127 -6.65 -7.09 0.45
C ARG A 127 -8.01 -7.75 0.60
N HIS A 128 -8.89 -7.15 1.39
CA HIS A 128 -10.14 -7.80 1.81
C HIS A 128 -11.39 -7.13 1.24
N GLY A 129 -11.24 -5.93 0.66
CA GLY A 129 -12.33 -5.08 0.19
C GLY A 129 -12.77 -4.08 1.25
N ASP A 130 -12.79 -4.50 2.50
CA ASP A 130 -13.24 -3.71 3.64
C ASP A 130 -12.15 -3.56 4.68
N ALA A 131 -12.08 -2.38 5.30
CA ALA A 131 -11.23 -2.12 6.45
C ALA A 131 -12.05 -1.57 7.60
N TYR A 132 -11.83 -2.10 8.79
CA TYR A 132 -12.58 -1.75 9.99
C TYR A 132 -11.66 -1.28 11.09
N ALA A 133 -12.05 -0.19 11.78
CA ALA A 133 -11.44 0.20 13.03
C ALA A 133 -12.52 0.50 14.06
N ARG A 134 -12.37 -0.04 15.28
CA ARG A 134 -13.25 0.29 16.39
C ARG A 134 -12.95 1.71 16.88
N ILE A 135 -13.97 2.50 17.01
CA ILE A 135 -13.91 3.83 17.62
C ILE A 135 -14.15 3.64 19.12
N VAL A 136 -13.20 4.08 19.94
CA VAL A 136 -13.36 4.08 21.40
C VAL A 136 -13.81 5.47 21.82
N TRP A 137 -14.95 5.53 22.47
CA TRP A 137 -15.56 6.77 22.95
C TRP A 137 -15.33 6.98 24.44
N SER A 138 -15.11 8.22 24.85
CA SER A 138 -15.11 8.65 26.25
C SER A 138 -15.82 9.99 26.38
N ALA A 139 -16.84 10.06 27.22
CA ALA A 139 -17.66 11.26 27.41
C ALA A 139 -18.16 11.88 26.09
N GLY A 140 -18.60 11.04 25.13
CA GLY A 140 -19.08 11.47 23.81
C GLY A 140 -18.01 11.95 22.84
N ARG A 141 -16.71 11.78 23.14
CA ARG A 141 -15.60 12.15 22.29
C ARG A 141 -14.84 10.91 21.84
N PRO A 142 -14.49 10.78 20.55
CA PRO A 142 -13.64 9.68 20.09
C PRO A 142 -12.21 9.87 20.61
N ILE A 143 -11.67 8.84 21.27
CA ILE A 143 -10.33 8.90 21.90
C ILE A 143 -9.31 8.00 21.23
N HIS A 144 -9.74 6.88 20.63
CA HIS A 144 -8.87 5.94 19.90
C HIS A 144 -9.56 5.33 18.70
N LEU A 145 -8.75 5.01 17.67
CA LEU A 145 -9.12 4.19 16.52
C LEU A 145 -8.30 2.91 16.56
N ILE A 146 -8.94 1.78 16.81
CA ILE A 146 -8.30 0.48 16.95
C ILE A 146 -8.59 -0.36 15.71
N PRO A 147 -7.60 -0.66 14.84
CA PRO A 147 -7.80 -1.50 13.67
C PRO A 147 -8.30 -2.89 14.09
N LEU A 148 -9.30 -3.38 13.39
CA LEU A 148 -9.83 -4.73 13.53
C LEU A 148 -9.34 -5.60 12.38
N ASP A 149 -9.20 -6.90 12.63
CA ASP A 149 -8.94 -7.87 11.56
C ASP A 149 -10.18 -7.97 10.66
N SER A 150 -10.05 -7.57 9.39
CA SER A 150 -11.16 -7.57 8.44
C SER A 150 -11.77 -8.94 8.21
N LEU A 151 -11.00 -10.02 8.39
CA LEU A 151 -11.50 -11.39 8.28
C LEU A 151 -12.32 -11.82 9.51
N ALA A 152 -12.14 -11.14 10.63
CA ALA A 152 -12.88 -11.42 11.86
C ALA A 152 -14.15 -10.56 12.01
N VAL A 153 -14.40 -9.62 11.09
CA VAL A 153 -15.58 -8.76 11.10
C VAL A 153 -16.56 -9.17 10.02
N ARG A 154 -17.81 -9.32 10.38
CA ARG A 154 -18.93 -9.49 9.47
C ARG A 154 -19.85 -8.28 9.57
N ALA A 155 -20.00 -7.55 8.48
CA ALA A 155 -20.88 -6.40 8.37
C ALA A 155 -22.24 -6.84 7.83
N GLU A 156 -23.31 -6.41 8.48
CA GLU A 156 -24.70 -6.74 8.12
C GLU A 156 -25.55 -5.46 8.21
N LEU A 157 -26.56 -5.35 7.36
CA LEU A 157 -27.56 -4.29 7.46
C LEU A 157 -28.72 -4.82 8.31
N GLY A 158 -29.03 -4.12 9.39
CA GLY A 158 -30.16 -4.45 10.24
C GLY A 158 -31.50 -4.04 9.60
N ASP A 159 -32.62 -4.54 10.16
CA ASP A 159 -33.98 -4.21 9.72
C ASP A 159 -34.31 -2.70 9.91
N ASP A 160 -33.59 -2.02 10.76
CA ASP A 160 -33.67 -0.57 11.01
C ASP A 160 -32.80 0.26 10.05
N TRP A 161 -32.25 -0.34 9.00
CA TRP A 161 -31.34 0.25 8.02
C TRP A 161 -30.03 0.76 8.61
N ARG A 162 -29.63 0.28 9.80
CA ARG A 162 -28.35 0.58 10.43
C ARG A 162 -27.39 -0.58 10.28
N MET A 163 -26.11 -0.24 10.12
CA MET A 163 -25.06 -1.25 10.04
C MET A 163 -24.79 -1.87 11.40
N ILE A 164 -24.69 -3.19 11.40
CA ILE A 164 -24.30 -4.00 12.55
C ILE A 164 -23.02 -4.73 12.18
N TYR A 165 -22.03 -4.71 13.07
CA TYR A 165 -20.76 -5.38 12.86
C TYR A 165 -20.57 -6.47 13.91
N ARG A 166 -20.50 -7.72 13.46
CA ARG A 166 -20.18 -8.87 14.30
C ARG A 166 -18.68 -9.11 14.25
N PHE A 167 -18.00 -8.82 15.33
CA PHE A 167 -16.55 -9.01 15.45
C PHE A 167 -16.26 -10.26 16.27
N ASN A 168 -15.63 -11.26 15.67
CA ASN A 168 -15.19 -12.46 16.35
C ASN A 168 -13.80 -12.22 16.98
N SER A 169 -13.80 -11.87 18.25
CA SER A 169 -12.59 -11.64 19.03
C SER A 169 -12.01 -12.96 19.53
N LYS A 170 -10.71 -13.19 19.28
CA LYS A 170 -9.98 -14.37 19.77
C LYS A 170 -10.07 -14.58 21.29
N LYS A 171 -10.31 -13.51 22.06
CA LYS A 171 -10.34 -13.55 23.53
C LYS A 171 -11.75 -13.47 24.15
N ARG A 172 -12.69 -12.81 23.45
CA ARG A 172 -14.03 -12.49 24.02
C ARG A 172 -15.18 -13.19 23.30
N GLY A 173 -14.89 -13.98 22.26
CA GLY A 173 -15.92 -14.51 21.38
C GLY A 173 -16.53 -13.43 20.48
N GLU A 174 -17.79 -13.60 20.09
CA GLU A 174 -18.49 -12.66 19.22
C GLU A 174 -18.90 -11.39 20.00
N VAL A 175 -18.51 -10.24 19.46
CA VAL A 175 -18.86 -8.90 19.96
C VAL A 175 -19.65 -8.17 18.89
N ILE A 176 -20.83 -7.68 19.24
CA ILE A 176 -21.65 -6.89 18.34
C ILE A 176 -21.31 -5.41 18.54
N LEU A 177 -20.88 -4.76 17.46
CA LEU A 177 -20.57 -3.33 17.43
C LEU A 177 -21.64 -2.60 16.61
N LYS A 178 -22.00 -1.41 17.03
CA LYS A 178 -22.97 -0.55 16.35
C LYS A 178 -22.28 0.25 15.24
N GLN A 179 -23.09 0.85 14.37
CA GLN A 179 -22.61 1.70 13.26
C GLN A 179 -21.72 2.86 13.75
N GLU A 180 -22.09 3.50 14.85
CA GLU A 180 -21.32 4.62 15.44
C GLU A 180 -19.99 4.21 16.07
N ASP A 181 -19.79 2.91 16.34
CA ASP A 181 -18.59 2.39 17.00
C ASP A 181 -17.53 1.91 16.02
N VAL A 182 -17.81 1.97 14.71
CA VAL A 182 -16.91 1.41 13.69
C VAL A 182 -16.63 2.42 12.58
N LEU A 183 -15.35 2.72 12.36
CA LEU A 183 -14.88 3.33 11.14
C LEU A 183 -14.76 2.22 10.09
N HIS A 184 -15.66 2.22 9.11
CA HIS A 184 -15.69 1.26 8.02
C HIS A 184 -15.31 1.94 6.70
N ILE A 185 -14.17 1.57 6.12
CA ILE A 185 -13.68 2.06 4.83
C ILE A 185 -13.92 0.96 3.81
N ARG A 186 -14.74 1.26 2.80
CA ARG A 186 -15.18 0.31 1.76
C ARG A 186 -14.40 0.50 0.47
N ASP A 187 -14.26 -0.57 -0.30
CA ASP A 187 -13.91 -0.53 -1.72
C ASP A 187 -15.18 -0.64 -2.57
N LEU A 188 -15.05 -1.06 -3.82
CA LEU A 188 -16.17 -1.30 -4.73
C LEU A 188 -17.11 -2.35 -4.13
N SER A 189 -18.38 -1.98 -3.98
CA SER A 189 -19.42 -2.83 -3.39
C SER A 189 -20.54 -3.08 -4.38
N VAL A 190 -21.09 -4.29 -4.38
CA VAL A 190 -22.25 -4.65 -5.21
C VAL A 190 -23.56 -4.44 -4.44
N ASP A 191 -23.54 -4.67 -3.12
CA ASP A 191 -24.71 -4.59 -2.24
C ASP A 191 -24.77 -3.32 -1.38
N GLY A 192 -23.70 -2.50 -1.43
CA GLY A 192 -23.55 -1.31 -0.58
C GLY A 192 -23.22 -1.62 0.89
N VAL A 193 -23.12 -2.88 1.27
CA VAL A 193 -22.85 -3.35 2.64
C VAL A 193 -21.43 -3.88 2.76
N THR A 194 -21.07 -4.80 1.87
CA THR A 194 -19.74 -5.43 1.82
C THR A 194 -19.07 -5.16 0.49
N SER A 195 -17.75 -5.13 0.49
CA SER A 195 -16.97 -4.79 -0.69
C SER A 195 -16.30 -6.00 -1.33
N LEU A 196 -16.03 -5.88 -2.62
CA LEU A 196 -15.30 -6.88 -3.37
C LEU A 196 -13.81 -6.81 -3.03
N SER A 197 -13.21 -7.94 -2.72
CA SER A 197 -11.76 -8.03 -2.54
C SER A 197 -11.06 -8.08 -3.90
N ARG A 198 -10.31 -7.04 -4.26
CA ARG A 198 -9.51 -7.01 -5.50
C ARG A 198 -8.54 -8.18 -5.56
N MET A 199 -7.92 -8.52 -4.44
CA MET A 199 -6.99 -9.67 -4.36
C MET A 199 -7.68 -11.01 -4.61
N LYS A 200 -8.90 -11.21 -4.09
CA LYS A 200 -9.64 -12.45 -4.34
C LYS A 200 -10.07 -12.56 -5.81
N LEU A 201 -10.48 -11.45 -6.42
CA LEU A 201 -10.85 -11.42 -7.85
C LEU A 201 -9.67 -11.75 -8.75
N ALA A 202 -8.47 -11.24 -8.42
CA ALA A 202 -7.24 -11.48 -9.16
C ALA A 202 -6.48 -12.74 -8.73
N ASP A 203 -6.99 -13.53 -7.79
CA ASP A 203 -6.29 -14.67 -7.20
C ASP A 203 -5.73 -15.62 -8.23
N ARG A 204 -6.52 -15.96 -9.25
CA ARG A 204 -6.10 -16.85 -10.34
C ARG A 204 -4.94 -16.27 -11.15
N ALA A 205 -5.00 -14.99 -11.49
CA ALA A 205 -3.96 -14.33 -12.27
C ALA A 205 -2.65 -14.22 -11.45
N ILE A 206 -2.76 -13.89 -10.17
CA ILE A 206 -1.59 -13.81 -9.27
C ILE A 206 -0.96 -15.20 -9.06
N ARG A 207 -1.76 -16.25 -8.90
CA ARG A 207 -1.25 -17.63 -8.81
C ARG A 207 -0.53 -18.03 -10.08
N LEU A 208 -1.13 -17.80 -11.23
CA LEU A 208 -0.51 -18.12 -12.53
C LEU A 208 0.86 -17.42 -12.68
N ALA A 209 0.97 -16.17 -12.25
CA ALA A 209 2.24 -15.44 -12.27
C ALA A 209 3.29 -16.07 -11.35
N LEU A 210 2.91 -16.48 -10.13
CA LEU A 210 3.80 -17.14 -9.19
C LEU A 210 4.22 -18.55 -9.64
N ASP A 211 3.28 -19.30 -10.22
CA ASP A 211 3.55 -20.64 -10.76
C ASP A 211 4.50 -20.57 -11.95
N ALA A 212 4.34 -19.56 -12.82
CA ALA A 212 5.26 -19.32 -13.94
C ALA A 212 6.67 -18.93 -13.44
N GLU A 213 6.77 -18.11 -12.39
CA GLU A 213 8.03 -17.76 -11.75
C GLU A 213 8.70 -18.98 -11.12
N GLN A 214 7.94 -19.83 -10.45
CA GLN A 214 8.43 -21.07 -9.87
C GLN A 214 8.88 -22.07 -10.95
N ALA A 215 8.14 -22.17 -12.06
CA ALA A 215 8.53 -23.01 -13.18
C ALA A 215 9.85 -22.53 -13.80
N ALA A 216 10.01 -21.22 -14.00
CA ALA A 216 11.26 -20.64 -14.44
C ALA A 216 12.43 -20.91 -13.47
N SER A 217 12.20 -20.74 -12.14
CA SER A 217 13.20 -21.04 -11.12
C SER A 217 13.67 -22.50 -11.18
N ARG A 218 12.73 -23.44 -11.33
CA ARG A 218 13.09 -24.87 -11.48
C ARG A 218 13.95 -25.12 -12.71
N ILE A 219 13.62 -24.48 -13.83
CA ILE A 219 14.43 -24.60 -15.05
C ILE A 219 15.88 -24.13 -14.79
N PHE A 220 16.06 -23.01 -14.06
CA PHE A 220 17.39 -22.50 -13.72
C PHE A 220 18.11 -23.35 -12.66
N GLU A 221 17.39 -23.90 -11.68
CA GLU A 221 17.99 -24.70 -10.60
C GLU A 221 18.39 -26.10 -11.08
N THR A 222 17.54 -26.72 -11.91
CA THR A 222 17.81 -28.09 -12.38
C THR A 222 18.66 -28.14 -13.63
N GLY A 223 18.86 -27.00 -14.29
CA GLY A 223 19.54 -26.94 -15.60
C GLY A 223 18.83 -27.75 -16.69
N ASN A 224 17.66 -28.23 -16.40
CA ASN A 224 16.96 -29.24 -17.20
C ASN A 224 15.82 -28.63 -18.02
N MET A 225 16.17 -27.74 -18.92
CA MET A 225 15.62 -27.93 -20.25
C MET A 225 16.45 -29.07 -20.86
N ALA A 226 15.81 -30.08 -21.43
CA ALA A 226 16.52 -31.01 -22.30
C ALA A 226 17.15 -30.15 -23.43
N GLY A 227 18.34 -29.62 -23.18
CA GLY A 227 18.99 -28.60 -24.02
C GLY A 227 19.33 -29.14 -25.38
N GLY A 228 19.16 -30.44 -25.56
CA GLY A 228 19.47 -31.16 -26.82
C GLY A 228 19.40 -32.66 -26.59
N ALA A 229 19.62 -33.38 -27.66
CA ALA A 229 19.89 -34.80 -27.67
C ALA A 229 21.33 -35.05 -28.08
N ILE A 230 22.00 -35.96 -27.42
CA ILE A 230 23.32 -36.45 -27.85
C ILE A 230 23.05 -37.72 -28.65
N GLU A 231 23.26 -37.63 -29.95
CA GLU A 231 23.16 -38.75 -30.87
C GLU A 231 24.51 -39.45 -30.98
N VAL A 232 24.51 -40.76 -30.80
CA VAL A 232 25.70 -41.61 -30.89
C VAL A 232 25.51 -42.58 -32.05
N PRO A 233 26.47 -42.74 -32.97
CA PRO A 233 26.33 -43.58 -34.16
C PRO A 233 26.17 -45.05 -33.86
N GLN A 234 26.68 -45.51 -32.71
CA GLN A 234 26.63 -46.89 -32.26
C GLN A 234 26.26 -46.99 -30.77
N ALA A 235 25.73 -48.12 -30.33
CA ALA A 235 25.45 -48.33 -28.94
C ALA A 235 26.73 -48.22 -28.09
N LEU A 236 26.69 -47.35 -27.05
CA LEU A 236 27.76 -47.19 -26.11
C LEU A 236 27.94 -48.46 -25.24
N SER A 237 29.17 -48.78 -24.88
CA SER A 237 29.38 -49.75 -23.79
C SER A 237 28.87 -49.19 -22.45
N ASP A 238 28.51 -50.08 -21.52
CA ASP A 238 28.01 -49.68 -20.18
C ASP A 238 28.99 -48.73 -19.45
N MET A 239 30.28 -48.93 -19.65
CA MET A 239 31.35 -48.11 -19.08
C MET A 239 31.40 -46.70 -19.73
N ALA A 240 31.23 -46.61 -21.02
CA ALA A 240 31.22 -45.34 -21.74
C ALA A 240 29.94 -44.54 -21.45
N TYR A 241 28.78 -45.23 -21.39
CA TYR A 241 27.51 -44.65 -20.98
C TYR A 241 27.58 -44.10 -19.55
N GLY A 242 28.15 -44.86 -18.60
CA GLY A 242 28.32 -44.43 -17.22
C GLY A 242 29.21 -43.20 -17.06
N ARG A 243 30.32 -43.13 -17.81
CA ARG A 243 31.21 -41.94 -17.85
C ARG A 243 30.53 -40.72 -18.41
N MET A 244 29.84 -40.85 -19.55
CA MET A 244 29.15 -39.77 -20.22
C MET A 244 28.01 -39.23 -19.33
N ARG A 245 27.23 -40.08 -18.72
CA ARG A 245 26.18 -39.69 -17.76
C ARG A 245 26.76 -39.00 -16.53
N GLY A 246 27.80 -39.53 -15.94
CA GLY A 246 28.48 -38.92 -14.78
C GLY A 246 29.04 -37.53 -15.10
N SER A 247 29.64 -37.36 -16.26
CA SER A 247 30.13 -36.07 -16.72
C SER A 247 28.99 -35.05 -16.94
N LEU A 248 27.87 -35.49 -17.53
CA LEU A 248 26.68 -34.65 -17.69
C LEU A 248 26.10 -34.20 -16.34
N ASP A 249 25.98 -35.10 -15.39
CA ASP A 249 25.38 -34.84 -14.08
C ASP A 249 26.28 -33.98 -13.17
N THR A 250 27.60 -34.13 -13.26
CA THR A 250 28.53 -33.46 -12.32
C THR A 250 29.20 -32.23 -12.88
N GLU A 251 29.53 -32.22 -14.16
CA GLU A 251 30.32 -31.12 -14.76
C GLU A 251 29.51 -30.13 -15.58
N TYR A 252 28.39 -30.59 -16.15
CA TYR A 252 27.58 -29.82 -17.10
C TYR A 252 26.15 -29.54 -16.62
N ALA A 253 25.78 -29.95 -15.42
CA ALA A 253 24.50 -29.62 -14.81
C ALA A 253 24.54 -28.30 -14.00
N GLY A 254 23.44 -27.54 -14.04
CA GLY A 254 23.24 -26.33 -13.24
C GLY A 254 23.72 -25.02 -13.89
N ALA A 255 23.31 -23.91 -13.27
CA ALA A 255 23.55 -22.55 -13.79
C ALA A 255 25.06 -22.18 -13.89
N THR A 256 25.91 -22.80 -13.09
CA THR A 256 27.35 -22.59 -13.10
C THR A 256 28.06 -23.29 -14.26
N ALA A 257 27.37 -24.22 -14.94
CA ALA A 257 27.87 -24.92 -16.12
C ALA A 257 27.51 -24.23 -17.44
N ALA A 258 26.74 -23.14 -17.40
CA ALA A 258 26.38 -22.35 -18.56
C ALA A 258 27.67 -21.88 -19.28
N GLN A 259 27.75 -22.14 -20.59
CA GLN A 259 28.91 -21.83 -21.47
C GLN A 259 30.15 -22.72 -21.35
N LYS A 260 30.12 -23.85 -20.62
CA LYS A 260 31.20 -24.81 -20.67
C LYS A 260 31.19 -25.58 -21.99
N TRP A 261 32.38 -25.79 -22.56
CA TRP A 261 32.56 -26.62 -23.76
C TRP A 261 32.51 -28.10 -23.35
N MET A 262 31.64 -28.87 -24.03
CA MET A 262 31.54 -30.30 -23.84
C MET A 262 32.43 -31.02 -24.83
N LEU A 263 33.28 -31.93 -24.39
CA LEU A 263 34.05 -32.80 -25.25
C LEU A 263 33.23 -34.05 -25.53
N LEU A 264 32.92 -34.31 -26.77
CA LEU A 264 32.19 -35.48 -27.25
C LEU A 264 33.17 -36.48 -27.90
N GLU A 265 33.12 -37.72 -27.48
CA GLU A 265 33.92 -38.81 -28.01
C GLU A 265 33.09 -39.70 -28.92
N GLU A 266 33.74 -40.62 -29.64
CA GLU A 266 33.13 -41.67 -30.46
C GLU A 266 32.15 -41.19 -31.55
N GLY A 267 32.37 -39.97 -32.09
CA GLY A 267 31.56 -39.43 -33.14
C GLY A 267 30.16 -38.94 -32.69
N ALA A 268 29.92 -38.78 -31.40
CA ALA A 268 28.69 -38.27 -30.84
C ALA A 268 28.45 -36.82 -31.32
N LYS A 269 27.20 -36.50 -31.63
CA LYS A 269 26.76 -35.16 -32.04
C LYS A 269 25.77 -34.60 -31.04
N ALA A 270 25.98 -33.38 -30.53
CA ALA A 270 25.03 -32.69 -29.73
C ALA A 270 24.10 -31.85 -30.61
N ASN A 271 22.84 -32.21 -30.62
CA ASN A 271 21.79 -31.42 -31.28
C ASN A 271 21.07 -30.57 -30.21
N LYS A 272 21.25 -29.25 -30.26
CA LYS A 272 20.57 -28.32 -29.36
C LYS A 272 19.13 -28.15 -29.81
N PHE A 273 18.19 -28.43 -28.90
CA PHE A 273 16.80 -28.05 -29.12
C PHE A 273 16.68 -26.53 -28.95
N GLY A 274 16.25 -25.84 -30.00
CA GLY A 274 16.21 -24.38 -30.04
C GLY A 274 15.31 -23.81 -28.98
N SER A 275 15.90 -23.16 -27.96
CA SER A 275 15.18 -22.55 -26.81
C SER A 275 14.90 -21.06 -26.98
N THR A 276 15.42 -20.40 -28.00
CA THR A 276 15.38 -18.95 -28.15
C THR A 276 13.98 -18.35 -28.27
N ALA A 277 13.01 -19.04 -28.87
CA ALA A 277 11.64 -18.56 -28.96
C ALA A 277 10.89 -18.67 -27.61
N GLN A 278 11.14 -19.72 -26.85
CA GLN A 278 10.52 -19.93 -25.54
C GLN A 278 11.06 -18.95 -24.47
N GLU A 279 12.34 -18.63 -24.52
CA GLU A 279 12.96 -17.64 -23.62
C GLU A 279 12.38 -16.24 -23.84
N ALA A 280 12.23 -15.83 -25.11
CA ALA A 280 11.61 -14.55 -25.45
C ALA A 280 10.12 -14.50 -24.99
N GLN A 281 9.37 -15.60 -25.18
CA GLN A 281 8.00 -15.70 -24.71
C GLN A 281 7.87 -15.64 -23.18
N HIS A 282 8.85 -16.16 -22.43
CA HIS A 282 8.86 -16.05 -20.97
C HIS A 282 8.96 -14.62 -20.49
N VAL A 283 9.84 -13.81 -21.08
CA VAL A 283 10.01 -12.39 -20.75
C VAL A 283 8.74 -11.62 -21.09
N GLU A 284 8.14 -11.88 -22.25
CA GLU A 284 6.91 -11.23 -22.69
C GLU A 284 5.71 -11.59 -21.81
N ASN A 285 5.55 -12.87 -21.47
CA ASN A 285 4.53 -13.34 -20.55
C ASN A 285 4.68 -12.71 -19.16
N ARG A 286 5.90 -12.58 -18.64
CA ARG A 286 6.16 -11.94 -17.35
C ARG A 286 5.77 -10.45 -17.39
N SER A 287 6.10 -9.74 -18.46
CA SER A 287 5.67 -8.34 -18.65
C SER A 287 4.15 -8.23 -18.70
N ALA A 288 3.47 -9.11 -19.43
CA ALA A 288 2.00 -9.13 -19.51
C ALA A 288 1.34 -9.39 -18.14
N GLN A 289 1.90 -10.30 -17.34
CA GLN A 289 1.41 -10.58 -15.98
C GLN A 289 1.54 -9.37 -15.04
N VAL A 290 2.66 -8.65 -15.13
CA VAL A 290 2.85 -7.42 -14.34
C VAL A 290 1.88 -6.33 -14.79
N GLU A 291 1.58 -6.22 -16.09
CA GLU A 291 0.56 -5.31 -16.60
C GLU A 291 -0.86 -5.66 -16.09
N GLU A 292 -1.18 -6.92 -16.01
CA GLU A 292 -2.48 -7.37 -15.49
C GLU A 292 -2.66 -6.97 -14.02
N VAL A 293 -1.61 -7.11 -13.20
CA VAL A 293 -1.58 -6.61 -11.84
C VAL A 293 -1.67 -5.07 -11.80
N ALA A 294 -0.95 -4.39 -12.69
CA ALA A 294 -0.98 -2.92 -12.79
C ALA A 294 -2.39 -2.40 -13.09
N ARG A 295 -3.12 -3.06 -14.01
CA ARG A 295 -4.53 -2.74 -14.34
C ARG A 295 -5.47 -2.93 -13.16
N LEU A 296 -5.29 -3.99 -12.38
CA LEU A 296 -6.11 -4.26 -11.20
C LEU A 296 -6.06 -3.12 -10.17
N TYR A 297 -4.87 -2.59 -9.95
CA TYR A 297 -4.64 -1.52 -8.96
C TYR A 297 -4.63 -0.10 -9.57
N GLY A 298 -4.78 0.02 -10.88
CA GLY A 298 -4.73 1.32 -11.56
C GLY A 298 -3.36 2.01 -11.50
N VAL A 299 -2.27 1.24 -11.31
CA VAL A 299 -0.92 1.79 -11.21
C VAL A 299 -0.26 1.81 -12.60
N PRO A 300 0.20 2.98 -13.09
CA PRO A 300 0.88 3.08 -14.37
C PRO A 300 2.16 2.23 -14.42
N ARG A 301 2.43 1.58 -15.56
CA ARG A 301 3.63 0.73 -15.79
C ARG A 301 4.97 1.39 -15.37
N PRO A 302 5.23 2.66 -15.70
CA PRO A 302 6.49 3.28 -15.33
C PRO A 302 6.75 3.35 -13.83
N LEU A 303 5.69 3.43 -13.00
CA LEU A 303 5.82 3.39 -11.53
C LEU A 303 6.18 1.99 -11.00
N LEU A 304 6.06 0.97 -11.86
CA LEU A 304 6.51 -0.40 -11.61
C LEU A 304 7.89 -0.69 -12.21
N PHE A 305 8.57 0.32 -12.74
CA PHE A 305 9.88 0.21 -13.40
C PHE A 305 9.89 -0.69 -14.65
N LEU A 306 8.78 -0.76 -15.38
CA LEU A 306 8.60 -1.65 -16.54
C LEU A 306 8.68 -0.96 -17.91
N SER A 307 9.01 0.29 -18.00
CA SER A 307 9.10 0.97 -19.29
C SER A 307 10.32 1.86 -19.37
N ASP A 308 10.90 1.93 -20.59
CA ASP A 308 11.93 2.87 -20.98
C ASP A 308 11.36 4.30 -21.09
N THR A 309 10.74 4.78 -20.04
CA THR A 309 10.28 6.17 -20.02
C THR A 309 11.51 7.06 -19.97
N SER A 310 11.72 7.86 -20.98
CA SER A 310 12.72 8.92 -20.94
C SER A 310 12.46 9.79 -19.69
N TRP A 311 13.48 9.88 -18.84
CA TRP A 311 13.45 10.60 -17.56
C TRP A 311 13.40 12.12 -17.80
N GLY A 312 12.30 12.59 -18.39
CA GLY A 312 12.06 13.99 -18.70
C GLY A 312 10.69 14.44 -18.18
N THR A 313 10.09 15.39 -18.88
CA THR A 313 8.79 15.98 -18.59
C THR A 313 7.64 14.98 -18.41
N GLY A 314 7.82 13.72 -18.85
CA GLY A 314 6.82 12.67 -18.74
C GLY A 314 6.58 12.13 -17.33
N ILE A 315 7.56 12.20 -16.42
CA ILE A 315 7.42 11.65 -15.04
C ILE A 315 6.43 12.47 -14.21
N GLU A 316 6.47 13.79 -14.38
CA GLU A 316 5.55 14.69 -13.69
C GLU A 316 4.10 14.44 -14.12
N GLN A 317 3.88 14.34 -15.43
CA GLN A 317 2.57 14.01 -16.03
C GLN A 317 2.06 12.66 -15.52
N LEU A 318 2.95 11.67 -15.38
CA LEU A 318 2.64 10.36 -14.87
C LEU A 318 2.22 10.39 -13.39
N GLY A 319 2.90 11.21 -12.58
CA GLY A 319 2.52 11.46 -11.19
C GLY A 319 1.12 12.06 -11.07
N ILE A 320 0.81 13.06 -11.90
CA ILE A 320 -0.51 13.70 -11.99
C ILE A 320 -1.56 12.66 -12.42
N PHE A 321 -1.27 11.87 -13.45
CA PHE A 321 -2.16 10.80 -13.92
C PHE A 321 -2.49 9.80 -12.81
N PHE A 322 -1.49 9.29 -12.10
CA PHE A 322 -1.68 8.37 -10.98
C PHE A 322 -2.53 8.99 -9.86
N LEU A 323 -2.28 10.25 -9.53
CA LEU A 323 -3.08 10.96 -8.52
C LEU A 323 -4.53 11.11 -8.98
N GLN A 324 -4.75 11.53 -10.21
CA GLN A 324 -6.08 11.87 -10.73
C GLN A 324 -6.95 10.63 -10.97
N TYR A 325 -6.39 9.59 -11.56
CA TYR A 325 -7.16 8.43 -12.02
C TYR A 325 -7.16 7.26 -11.03
N THR A 326 -6.19 7.22 -10.11
CA THR A 326 -6.12 6.16 -9.12
C THR A 326 -6.38 6.66 -7.71
N MET A 327 -5.58 7.63 -7.25
CA MET A 327 -5.58 7.99 -5.84
C MET A 327 -6.77 8.82 -5.40
N LEU A 328 -7.41 9.59 -6.30
CA LEU A 328 -8.53 10.46 -5.95
C LEU A 328 -9.73 9.68 -5.41
N GLU A 329 -10.02 8.50 -5.98
CA GLU A 329 -11.05 7.59 -5.46
C GLU A 329 -10.72 7.13 -4.04
N HIS A 330 -9.47 6.73 -3.79
CA HIS A 330 -9.03 6.30 -2.47
C HIS A 330 -9.14 7.41 -1.43
N PHE A 331 -8.75 8.63 -1.77
CA PHE A 331 -8.90 9.79 -0.89
C PHE A 331 -10.36 10.04 -0.56
N THR A 332 -11.22 10.05 -1.57
CA THR A 332 -12.66 10.28 -1.41
C THR A 332 -13.30 9.22 -0.50
N ASN A 333 -12.96 7.95 -0.69
CA ASN A 333 -13.46 6.85 0.15
C ASN A 333 -13.08 7.04 1.62
N TRP A 334 -11.84 7.45 1.89
CA TRP A 334 -11.39 7.75 3.24
C TRP A 334 -12.08 8.98 3.83
N GLU A 335 -12.13 10.08 3.09
CA GLU A 335 -12.75 11.33 3.51
C GLU A 335 -14.21 11.11 3.90
N GLN A 336 -14.97 10.41 3.06
CA GLN A 336 -16.38 10.12 3.31
C GLN A 336 -16.58 9.10 4.45
N ALA A 337 -15.74 8.08 4.56
CA ALA A 337 -15.82 7.12 5.65
C ALA A 337 -15.54 7.79 7.01
N VAL A 338 -14.54 8.65 7.07
CA VAL A 338 -14.20 9.42 8.27
C VAL A 338 -15.32 10.41 8.62
N ALA A 339 -15.87 11.12 7.62
CA ALA A 339 -17.01 12.02 7.83
C ALA A 339 -18.20 11.28 8.46
N ARG A 340 -18.59 10.15 7.87
CA ARG A 340 -19.70 9.34 8.33
C ARG A 340 -19.55 8.81 9.76
N SER A 341 -18.29 8.47 10.16
CA SER A 341 -18.06 7.73 11.42
C SER A 341 -17.59 8.61 12.57
N LEU A 342 -16.86 9.71 12.31
CA LEU A 342 -16.24 10.53 13.35
C LEU A 342 -16.89 11.91 13.51
N ILE A 343 -17.72 12.34 12.56
CA ILE A 343 -18.39 13.65 12.62
C ILE A 343 -19.85 13.42 12.92
N PRO A 344 -20.38 14.03 13.99
CA PRO A 344 -21.81 14.00 14.28
C PRO A 344 -22.62 14.57 13.12
N GLU A 345 -23.80 14.03 12.85
CA GLU A 345 -24.67 14.43 11.72
C GLU A 345 -24.95 15.94 11.68
N ARG A 346 -25.18 16.56 12.84
CA ARG A 346 -25.38 18.01 12.98
C ARG A 346 -24.19 18.87 12.55
N ASP A 347 -22.99 18.29 12.50
CA ASP A 347 -21.74 18.97 12.24
C ASP A 347 -21.15 18.61 10.84
N LEU A 348 -21.82 17.73 10.05
CA LEU A 348 -21.36 17.28 8.73
C LEU A 348 -21.26 18.41 7.70
N GLU A 349 -22.14 19.43 7.78
CA GLU A 349 -22.05 20.60 6.90
C GLU A 349 -20.90 21.52 7.29
N ARG A 350 -20.53 21.52 8.56
CA ARG A 350 -19.49 22.41 9.11
C ARG A 350 -18.09 21.86 8.95
N TYR A 351 -17.88 20.53 9.08
CA TYR A 351 -16.56 19.91 9.07
C TYR A 351 -16.44 18.90 7.95
N GLN A 352 -15.32 18.95 7.23
CA GLN A 352 -15.01 18.03 6.14
C GLN A 352 -13.59 17.47 6.32
N PRO A 353 -13.43 16.13 6.38
CA PRO A 353 -12.11 15.53 6.28
C PRO A 353 -11.56 15.73 4.87
N LYS A 354 -10.32 16.17 4.75
CA LYS A 354 -9.66 16.41 3.46
C LYS A 354 -8.21 16.00 3.49
N PHE A 355 -7.80 15.21 2.51
CA PHE A 355 -6.38 14.95 2.27
C PHE A 355 -5.68 16.20 1.70
N ASN A 356 -4.50 16.50 2.22
CA ASN A 356 -3.68 17.55 1.63
C ASN A 356 -2.88 16.99 0.44
N VAL A 357 -3.55 16.88 -0.71
CA VAL A 357 -2.96 16.36 -1.96
C VAL A 357 -1.87 17.29 -2.51
N ARG A 358 -1.90 18.59 -2.14
CA ARG A 358 -0.92 19.59 -2.60
C ARG A 358 0.51 19.22 -2.21
N ALA A 359 0.70 18.48 -1.11
CA ALA A 359 2.01 17.99 -0.69
C ALA A 359 2.68 17.04 -1.71
N LEU A 360 1.89 16.35 -2.55
CA LEU A 360 2.39 15.47 -3.62
C LEU A 360 2.56 16.21 -4.96
N MET A 361 1.80 17.30 -5.16
CA MET A 361 1.85 18.09 -6.39
C MET A 361 2.93 19.19 -6.33
N ARG A 362 3.93 19.03 -5.45
CA ARG A 362 5.10 19.90 -5.42
C ARG A 362 5.88 19.62 -6.70
N GLY A 363 5.58 20.37 -7.77
CA GLY A 363 6.34 20.41 -9.00
C GLY A 363 7.79 20.87 -8.76
N THR A 364 8.55 21.08 -9.82
CA THR A 364 9.91 21.61 -9.68
C THR A 364 9.91 22.91 -8.86
N LEU A 365 10.99 23.21 -8.19
CA LEU A 365 11.13 24.49 -7.44
C LEU A 365 10.81 25.70 -8.34
N LYS A 366 11.07 25.57 -9.63
CA LYS A 366 10.75 26.61 -10.63
C LYS A 366 9.24 26.78 -10.80
N ASP A 367 8.48 25.68 -10.97
CA ASP A 367 7.02 25.73 -11.17
C ASP A 367 6.34 26.24 -9.91
N GLN A 368 6.85 25.88 -8.74
CA GLN A 368 6.37 26.44 -7.46
C GLN A 368 6.64 27.93 -7.37
N ALA A 369 7.85 28.37 -7.72
CA ALA A 369 8.20 29.79 -7.71
C ALA A 369 7.32 30.59 -8.68
N ASP A 370 7.07 30.06 -9.88
CA ASP A 370 6.18 30.69 -10.87
C ASP A 370 4.72 30.73 -10.38
N PHE A 371 4.25 29.69 -9.75
CA PHE A 371 2.92 29.66 -9.13
C PHE A 371 2.82 30.70 -8.01
N PHE A 372 3.76 30.72 -7.07
CA PHE A 372 3.74 31.67 -5.95
C PHE A 372 3.89 33.13 -6.43
N ALA A 373 4.74 33.36 -7.43
CA ALA A 373 4.86 34.68 -8.03
C ALA A 373 3.51 35.17 -8.57
N LYS A 374 2.80 34.33 -9.34
CA LYS A 374 1.46 34.65 -9.86
C LYS A 374 0.41 34.76 -8.76
N ALA A 375 0.49 33.93 -7.72
CA ALA A 375 -0.44 33.96 -6.58
C ALA A 375 -0.34 35.27 -5.79
N LEU A 376 0.88 35.83 -5.71
CA LEU A 376 1.16 37.14 -5.09
C LEU A 376 0.95 38.31 -6.02
N GLY A 377 0.50 38.09 -7.26
CA GLY A 377 0.18 39.15 -8.21
C GLY A 377 1.31 39.59 -9.14
N ALA A 378 2.36 38.75 -9.30
CA ALA A 378 3.39 39.00 -10.31
C ALA A 378 2.77 38.99 -11.73
N GLY A 379 3.27 39.88 -12.61
CA GLY A 379 2.77 39.98 -13.98
C GLY A 379 1.46 40.78 -14.11
N GLY A 380 1.06 41.54 -13.08
CA GLY A 380 -0.12 42.41 -13.13
C GLY A 380 -1.47 41.73 -12.87
N THR A 381 -1.45 40.45 -12.45
CA THR A 381 -2.65 39.75 -12.00
C THR A 381 -3.06 40.20 -10.59
N LYS A 382 -4.35 40.15 -10.28
CA LYS A 382 -4.79 40.39 -8.89
C LYS A 382 -4.28 39.25 -8.00
N PRO A 383 -3.65 39.56 -6.84
CA PRO A 383 -3.21 38.54 -5.92
C PRO A 383 -4.42 37.75 -5.38
N PHE A 384 -4.31 36.43 -5.30
CA PHE A 384 -5.34 35.54 -4.77
C PHE A 384 -4.85 34.71 -3.57
N HIS A 385 -3.59 34.88 -3.18
CA HIS A 385 -3.01 34.41 -1.93
C HIS A 385 -2.25 35.53 -1.21
N THR A 386 -2.27 35.47 0.11
CA THR A 386 -1.44 36.34 0.95
C THR A 386 -0.05 35.73 1.15
N VAL A 387 0.90 36.53 1.61
CA VAL A 387 2.27 36.07 1.91
C VAL A 387 2.23 34.98 2.98
N ASN A 388 1.43 35.15 4.04
CA ASN A 388 1.32 34.17 5.12
C ASN A 388 0.64 32.88 4.69
N GLU A 389 -0.34 32.91 3.81
CA GLU A 389 -0.91 31.71 3.22
C GLU A 389 0.13 30.90 2.41
N ILE A 390 1.04 31.57 1.69
CA ILE A 390 2.12 30.91 0.95
C ILE A 390 3.17 30.36 1.93
N ARG A 391 3.47 31.10 3.00
CA ARG A 391 4.39 30.63 4.04
C ARG A 391 3.84 29.39 4.75
N ASP A 392 2.56 29.34 5.06
CA ASP A 392 1.86 28.16 5.60
C ASP A 392 1.91 26.96 4.62
N LEU A 393 1.76 27.21 3.31
CA LEU A 393 1.91 26.17 2.28
C LEU A 393 3.32 25.57 2.21
N LEU A 394 4.34 26.35 2.64
CA LEU A 394 5.75 25.97 2.66
C LEU A 394 6.23 25.47 4.03
N ASP A 395 5.33 25.38 5.02
CA ASP A 395 5.63 25.05 6.43
C ASP A 395 6.60 26.07 7.06
N TYR A 396 6.56 27.34 6.65
CA TYR A 396 7.30 28.44 7.28
C TYR A 396 6.45 29.16 8.33
N PRO A 397 7.07 29.67 9.41
CA PRO A 397 6.34 30.47 10.40
C PRO A 397 5.74 31.72 9.74
N GLU A 398 4.60 32.19 10.26
CA GLU A 398 3.97 33.42 9.81
C GLU A 398 4.94 34.62 9.89
N SER A 399 4.75 35.58 8.99
CA SER A 399 5.51 36.83 8.99
C SER A 399 4.68 37.92 9.64
N ASP A 400 5.30 38.66 10.56
CA ASP A 400 4.69 39.81 11.25
C ASP A 400 4.78 41.11 10.43
N GLN A 401 5.24 41.04 9.17
CA GLN A 401 5.37 42.25 8.33
C GLN A 401 3.98 42.84 7.99
N PRO A 402 3.86 44.17 7.98
CA PRO A 402 2.63 44.84 7.55
C PRO A 402 2.27 44.39 6.12
N GLY A 403 1.00 44.03 5.91
CA GLY A 403 0.50 43.55 4.62
C GLY A 403 0.72 42.03 4.35
N ALA A 404 1.36 41.28 5.26
CA ALA A 404 1.60 39.84 5.07
C ALA A 404 0.29 39.02 5.01
N ASN A 405 -0.80 39.55 5.60
CA ASN A 405 -2.14 38.93 5.58
C ASN A 405 -3.10 39.60 4.60
N ASP A 406 -2.61 40.56 3.82
CA ASP A 406 -3.44 41.30 2.89
C ASP A 406 -3.20 40.85 1.45
N LEU A 407 -4.27 40.85 0.63
CA LEU A 407 -4.18 40.54 -0.80
C LEU A 407 -3.70 41.78 -1.57
N ILE A 408 -2.47 42.24 -1.25
CA ILE A 408 -1.90 43.46 -1.81
C ILE A 408 -0.72 43.07 -2.72
N ASN A 409 -0.65 43.68 -3.88
CA ASN A 409 0.52 43.58 -4.74
C ASN A 409 1.54 44.68 -4.34
N PRO A 410 2.67 44.34 -3.71
CA PRO A 410 3.65 45.33 -3.26
C PRO A 410 4.23 46.20 -4.37
N MET A 411 4.13 45.74 -5.64
CA MET A 411 4.61 46.50 -6.80
C MET A 411 3.65 47.59 -7.28
N THR A 412 2.33 47.43 -7.02
CA THR A 412 1.33 48.38 -7.47
C THR A 412 1.01 49.47 -6.44
N GLU A 413 1.30 49.24 -5.16
CA GLU A 413 1.04 50.21 -4.10
C GLU A 413 2.15 51.26 -3.88
N LYS A 414 3.36 51.01 -4.34
CA LYS A 414 4.43 52.05 -4.27
C LYS A 414 4.13 53.33 -5.03
N GLY A 415 3.03 53.36 -5.83
CA GLY A 415 2.58 54.57 -6.56
C GLY A 415 1.63 55.47 -5.79
N LYS A 416 1.06 55.05 -4.64
CA LYS A 416 0.06 55.83 -3.90
C LYS A 416 0.56 56.56 -2.66
N SER A 417 1.83 56.35 -2.25
CA SER A 417 2.36 56.98 -1.01
C SER A 417 3.06 58.31 -1.21
N ASN A 418 2.94 58.99 -2.37
CA ASN A 418 3.52 60.29 -2.64
C ASN A 418 2.48 61.37 -2.92
N GLU A 419 1.32 61.37 -2.30
CA GLU A 419 0.56 62.61 -2.15
C GLU A 419 1.10 63.43 -1.01
N PRO A 420 1.64 64.63 -1.26
CA PRO A 420 2.05 65.52 -0.17
C PRO A 420 0.81 65.90 0.66
N PRO A 421 0.97 66.05 2.01
CA PRO A 421 -0.15 66.44 2.85
C PRO A 421 -0.72 67.73 2.33
N ALA A 422 -2.04 67.81 2.15
CA ALA A 422 -2.75 69.01 1.77
C ALA A 422 -2.38 70.09 2.78
N ALA A 423 -1.78 71.20 2.29
CA ALA A 423 -1.46 72.37 3.09
C ALA A 423 -2.75 72.97 3.67
N ALA A 424 -2.81 73.10 4.98
CA ALA A 424 -3.85 73.76 5.74
C ALA A 424 -3.76 75.29 5.59
#